data_ee4d8ba15770054f93293fe2efd0d78c
#
_entry.id   ee4d8ba15770054f93293fe2efd0d78c
#
_cell.length_a   1.000
_cell.length_b   1.000
_cell.length_c   1.000
_cell.angle_alpha   90.00
_cell.angle_beta   90.00
_cell.angle_gamma   90.00
#
_symmetry.space_group_name_H-M   'P 1'
#
loop_
_entity.id
_entity.type
_entity.pdbx_description
1 polymer ?
#
loop_
_entity_poly.entity_id
_entity_poly.type
_entity_poly.pdbx_seq_one_letter_code
_entity_poly.pdbx_strand_id
1 'polypeptide(L)' 'MAKLGDSIDFAKYEGLGNDFILIDDRDKSDPSLTPEQSERLCNRNFGIGGDGVIFALKAPEGKTSISHVL' A
#
# COMPACT_ATOMS: atom_id res chain seq x y z
N MET A 1 6.95 1.70 10.69
CA MET A 1 6.77 1.27 9.30
C MET A 1 8.10 1.23 8.56
N ALA A 2 8.26 0.29 7.66
CA ALA A 2 9.43 0.24 6.78
C ALA A 2 9.26 1.23 5.61
N LYS A 3 10.32 1.47 4.85
CA LYS A 3 10.27 2.36 3.69
C LYS A 3 10.61 1.63 2.41
N LEU A 4 9.90 1.99 1.34
CA LEU A 4 10.17 1.57 -0.02
C LEU A 4 10.94 2.67 -0.71
N GLY A 5 12.20 2.40 -1.10
CA GLY A 5 13.05 3.44 -1.62
C GLY A 5 13.24 4.54 -0.58
N ASP A 6 13.17 5.79 -1.01
CA ASP A 6 13.47 6.93 -0.16
C ASP A 6 12.24 7.65 0.40
N SER A 7 11.03 7.28 -0.01
CA SER A 7 9.89 8.14 0.24
C SER A 7 8.57 7.45 0.57
N ILE A 8 8.48 6.14 0.52
CA ILE A 8 7.22 5.44 0.75
C ILE A 8 7.29 4.60 2.01
N ASP A 9 6.46 4.92 2.98
CA ASP A 9 6.31 4.14 4.19
C ASP A 9 5.30 3.02 3.97
N PHE A 10 5.62 1.82 4.40
CA PHE A 10 4.72 0.70 4.28
C PHE A 10 4.79 -0.22 5.51
N ALA A 11 3.72 -0.97 5.69
CA ALA A 11 3.69 -2.04 6.68
C ALA A 11 3.11 -3.28 6.03
N LYS A 12 3.53 -4.44 6.44
CA LYS A 12 2.96 -5.69 5.96
C LYS A 12 2.02 -6.25 7.01
N TYR A 13 0.82 -6.58 6.58
CA TYR A 13 -0.25 -7.11 7.41
C TYR A 13 -0.46 -8.56 7.08
N GLU A 14 -0.42 -9.43 8.06
CA GLU A 14 -0.70 -10.84 7.89
C GLU A 14 -1.81 -11.26 8.83
N GLY A 15 -2.78 -11.96 8.33
CA GLY A 15 -3.86 -12.47 9.17
C GLY A 15 -4.81 -13.35 8.39
N LEU A 16 -5.31 -14.42 9.00
CA LEU A 16 -6.32 -15.30 8.44
C LEU A 16 -6.01 -15.81 7.02
N GLY A 17 -4.74 -16.08 6.73
CA GLY A 17 -4.32 -16.60 5.44
C GLY A 17 -4.12 -15.55 4.36
N ASN A 18 -4.28 -14.27 4.66
CA ASN A 18 -4.06 -13.17 3.73
C ASN A 18 -2.93 -12.27 4.19
N ASP A 19 -2.15 -11.74 3.25
CA ASP A 19 -1.16 -10.70 3.54
C ASP A 19 -1.41 -9.50 2.66
N PHE A 20 -1.44 -8.33 3.29
CA PHE A 20 -1.60 -7.06 2.57
C PHE A 20 -0.43 -6.14 2.88
N ILE A 21 -0.07 -5.35 1.87
CA ILE A 21 0.89 -4.28 2.00
C ILE A 21 0.11 -3.00 2.21
N LEU A 22 0.29 -2.36 3.36
CA LEU A 22 -0.38 -1.11 3.69
C LEU A 22 0.58 0.05 3.44
N ILE A 23 0.17 1.00 2.61
CA ILE A 23 0.94 2.19 2.30
C ILE A 23 0.23 3.41 2.89
N ASP A 24 0.96 4.18 3.69
CA ASP A 24 0.44 5.38 4.31
C ASP A 24 0.65 6.58 3.38
N ASP A 25 -0.37 6.92 2.63
CA ASP A 25 -0.41 8.06 1.72
C ASP A 25 -1.40 9.13 2.21
N ARG A 26 -1.59 9.26 3.52
CA ARG A 26 -2.58 10.18 4.09
C ARG A 26 -2.26 11.66 3.84
N ASP A 27 -1.11 11.97 3.33
CA ASP A 27 -0.75 13.31 2.87
C ASP A 27 -1.13 13.57 1.40
N LYS A 28 -1.69 12.57 0.73
CA LYS A 28 -2.04 12.60 -0.69
C LYS A 28 -3.47 12.15 -0.91
N SER A 29 -4.09 12.65 -1.97
CA SER A 29 -5.43 12.21 -2.36
C SER A 29 -5.41 11.07 -3.38
N ASP A 30 -4.25 10.77 -3.95
CA ASP A 30 -4.07 9.68 -4.92
C ASP A 30 -2.96 8.74 -4.45
N PRO A 31 -3.04 7.44 -4.81
CA PRO A 31 -1.99 6.50 -4.46
C PRO A 31 -0.62 6.88 -5.02
N SER A 32 0.44 6.63 -4.25
CA SER A 32 1.82 6.86 -4.68
C SER A 32 2.28 5.92 -5.78
N LEU A 33 1.60 4.78 -5.93
CA LEU A 33 1.97 3.75 -6.89
C LEU A 33 0.87 3.55 -7.91
N THR A 34 1.26 3.23 -9.14
CA THR A 34 0.32 2.80 -10.17
C THR A 34 -0.14 1.36 -9.88
N PRO A 35 -1.25 0.90 -10.48
CA PRO A 35 -1.65 -0.50 -10.37
C PRO A 35 -0.55 -1.48 -10.79
N GLU A 36 0.22 -1.14 -11.81
CA GLU A 36 1.33 -1.98 -12.28
C GLU A 36 2.45 -2.06 -11.25
N GLN A 37 2.78 -0.94 -10.62
CA GLN A 37 3.78 -0.90 -9.56
C GLN A 37 3.31 -1.68 -8.34
N SER A 38 2.04 -1.58 -8.00
CA SER A 38 1.42 -2.32 -6.90
C SER A 38 1.48 -3.82 -7.15
N GLU A 39 1.22 -4.24 -8.37
CA GLU A 39 1.30 -5.64 -8.77
C GLU A 39 2.72 -6.18 -8.63
N ARG A 40 3.72 -5.42 -9.06
CA ARG A 40 5.13 -5.79 -8.87
C ARG A 40 5.50 -5.91 -7.40
N LEU A 41 4.98 -5.03 -6.58
CA LEU A 41 5.25 -5.03 -5.16
C LEU A 41 4.72 -6.31 -4.50
N CYS A 42 3.59 -6.81 -4.99
CA CYS A 42 2.97 -8.04 -4.50
C CYS A 42 3.69 -9.31 -4.97
N ASN A 43 4.61 -9.21 -5.92
CA ASN A 43 5.35 -10.36 -6.40
C ASN A 43 6.26 -10.89 -5.29
N ARG A 44 6.13 -12.18 -4.97
CA ARG A 44 6.86 -12.78 -3.85
C ARG A 44 8.32 -13.06 -4.16
N ASN A 45 8.71 -12.99 -5.43
CA ASN A 45 10.10 -13.21 -5.85
C ASN A 45 10.89 -11.92 -6.03
N PHE A 46 10.23 -10.85 -6.47
CA PHE A 46 10.90 -9.60 -6.84
C PHE A 46 10.45 -8.40 -6.02
N GLY A 47 9.34 -8.50 -5.36
CA GLY A 47 8.82 -7.44 -4.52
C GLY A 47 8.77 -7.85 -3.05
N ILE A 48 7.93 -7.17 -2.29
CA ILE A 48 7.70 -7.49 -0.88
C ILE A 48 6.91 -8.79 -0.73
N GLY A 49 6.01 -9.03 -1.67
CA GLY A 49 5.10 -10.17 -1.65
C GLY A 49 3.84 -9.86 -0.84
N GLY A 50 2.70 -10.20 -1.38
CA GLY A 50 1.43 -10.00 -0.70
C GLY A 50 0.26 -10.32 -1.61
N ASP A 51 -0.93 -10.39 -1.02
CA ASP A 51 -2.17 -10.65 -1.75
C ASP A 51 -2.79 -9.38 -2.32
N GLY A 52 -2.35 -8.23 -1.85
CA GLY A 52 -2.82 -6.96 -2.36
C GLY A 52 -2.15 -5.78 -1.67
N VAL A 53 -2.43 -4.58 -2.16
CA VAL A 53 -1.92 -3.34 -1.61
C VAL A 53 -3.10 -2.48 -1.19
N ILE A 54 -3.02 -1.92 0.01
CA ILE A 54 -4.02 -1.02 0.56
C ILE A 54 -3.36 0.34 0.76
N PHE A 55 -3.97 1.38 0.24
CA PHE A 55 -3.50 2.75 0.41
C PHE A 55 -4.43 3.50 1.36
N ALA A 56 -3.86 4.08 2.40
CA ALA A 56 -4.56 5.03 3.24
C ALA A 56 -4.32 6.42 2.65
N LEU A 57 -5.35 7.07 2.17
CA LEU A 57 -5.27 8.34 1.45
C LEU A 57 -5.95 9.45 2.22
N LYS A 58 -5.59 10.68 1.85
CA LYS A 58 -6.26 11.86 2.36
C LYS A 58 -7.67 11.95 1.76
N ALA A 59 -8.65 12.18 2.61
CA ALA A 59 -10.03 12.41 2.21
C ALA A 59 -10.48 13.80 2.68
N PRO A 60 -11.60 14.34 2.15
CA PRO A 60 -12.15 15.60 2.62
C PRO A 60 -12.40 15.61 4.12
N GLU A 61 -12.31 16.79 4.73
CA GLU A 61 -12.60 17.04 6.15
C GLU A 61 -11.67 16.27 7.11
N GLY A 62 -10.44 16.00 6.69
CA GLY A 62 -9.46 15.35 7.53
C GLY A 62 -9.69 13.85 7.75
N LYS A 63 -10.61 13.26 7.02
CA LYS A 63 -10.86 11.83 7.08
C LYS A 63 -9.83 11.04 6.27
N THR A 64 -9.80 9.73 6.46
CA THR A 64 -8.94 8.84 5.68
C THR A 64 -9.78 8.06 4.70
N SER A 65 -9.35 8.03 3.44
CA SER A 65 -9.95 7.21 2.40
C SER A 65 -9.08 5.97 2.18
N ILE A 66 -9.70 4.83 1.95
CA ILE A 66 -9.00 3.58 1.70
C ILE A 66 -9.15 3.22 0.22
N SER A 67 -8.02 3.03 -0.44
CA SER A 67 -7.97 2.52 -1.81
C SER A 67 -7.30 1.16 -1.80
N HIS A 68 -7.85 0.23 -2.54
CA HIS A 68 -7.43 -1.16 -2.53
C HIS A 68 -7.10 -1.63 -3.95
N VAL A 69 -5.94 -2.25 -4.11
CA VAL A 69 -5.49 -2.81 -5.38
C VAL A 69 -5.20 -4.30 -5.17
N LEU A 70 -5.82 -5.11 -5.98
CA LEU A 70 -5.82 -6.57 -5.89
C LEU A 70 -6.51 -7.05 -4.60
#